data_6eccecc8dde065706feba27e4af3f42c
#
_entry.id   6eccecc8dde065706feba27e4af3f42c
#
_cell.length_a   1.000
_cell.length_b   1.000
_cell.length_c   1.000
_cell.angle_alpha   90.00
_cell.angle_beta   90.00
_cell.angle_gamma   90.00
#
_symmetry.space_group_name_H-M   'P 1'
#
loop_
_entity.id
_entity.type
_entity.pdbx_description
1 polymer ?
#
loop_
_entity_poly.entity_id
_entity_poly.type
_entity_poly.pdbx_seq_one_letter_code
_entity_poly.pdbx_strand_id
1 'polypeptide(L)'
;LPALITSFALGPVWGVAVELIKNLLHMPFSHTSFVGELANFIVGASMVLPAGLIYRKSKTRHGALVACICGAVLASAVSFPVNYFITYPFYSGFMPMETILGLYSAIIPAANTLVRALLIVNVPFTFIKCMCCTVITFVVYKRLSPILKGTGKNRKKAENK
;
A
#
# COMPACT_ATOMS: atom_id res chain seq x y z
N LEU A 1 -6.10 3.08 0.37
CA LEU A 1 -6.73 4.25 -0.25
C LEU A 1 -6.71 5.48 0.68
N PRO A 2 -7.27 5.46 1.92
CA PRO A 2 -7.26 6.63 2.81
C PRO A 2 -5.84 7.14 3.10
N ALA A 3 -4.89 6.24 3.35
CA ALA A 3 -3.50 6.58 3.64
C ALA A 3 -2.82 7.34 2.49
N LEU A 4 -3.10 6.98 1.24
CA LEU A 4 -2.54 7.67 0.07
C LEU A 4 -3.13 9.07 -0.09
N ILE A 5 -4.43 9.22 0.11
CA ILE A 5 -5.11 10.54 0.09
C ILE A 5 -4.56 11.43 1.20
N THR A 6 -4.42 10.90 2.41
CA THR A 6 -3.85 11.62 3.56
C THR A 6 -2.40 12.02 3.31
N SER A 7 -1.62 11.14 2.70
CA SER A 7 -0.23 11.43 2.32
C SER A 7 -0.11 12.60 1.36
N PHE A 8 -1.04 12.72 0.41
CA PHE A 8 -1.07 13.84 -0.53
C PHE A 8 -1.63 15.13 0.08
N ALA A 9 -2.60 15.03 0.99
CA ALA A 9 -3.24 16.18 1.62
C ALA A 9 -2.43 16.77 2.78
N LEU A 10 -1.93 15.94 3.68
CA LEU A 10 -1.30 16.34 4.93
C LEU A 10 0.21 16.02 4.97
N GLY A 11 0.68 15.17 4.06
CA GLY A 11 2.09 14.79 3.95
C GLY A 11 2.35 13.32 4.24
N PRO A 12 3.57 12.82 3.87
CA PRO A 12 3.90 11.40 3.89
C PRO A 12 3.81 10.76 5.29
N VAL A 13 4.20 11.47 6.33
CA VAL A 13 4.17 10.98 7.72
C VAL A 13 2.73 10.66 8.16
N TRP A 14 1.79 11.55 7.86
CA TRP A 14 0.37 11.34 8.17
C TRP A 14 -0.23 10.18 7.37
N GLY A 15 0.22 10.00 6.12
CA GLY A 15 -0.17 8.84 5.32
C GLY A 15 0.28 7.52 5.96
N VAL A 16 1.52 7.45 6.44
CA VAL A 16 2.04 6.27 7.16
C VAL A 16 1.30 6.06 8.48
N ALA A 17 0.98 7.13 9.23
CA ALA A 17 0.20 7.03 10.46
C ALA A 17 -1.19 6.44 10.22
N VAL A 18 -1.88 6.86 9.16
CA VAL A 18 -3.18 6.29 8.78
C VAL A 18 -3.04 4.81 8.38
N GLU A 19 -1.96 4.44 7.68
CA GLU A 19 -1.70 3.05 7.33
C GLU A 19 -1.46 2.19 8.59
N LEU A 20 -0.74 2.71 9.57
CA LEU A 20 -0.52 2.06 10.87
C LEU A 20 -1.86 1.87 11.61
N ILE A 21 -2.63 2.94 11.78
CA ILE A 21 -3.92 2.89 12.49
C ILE A 21 -4.87 1.90 11.80
N LYS A 22 -4.94 1.90 10.48
CA LYS A 22 -5.76 0.96 9.70
C LYS A 22 -5.40 -0.49 10.04
N ASN A 23 -4.11 -0.83 10.03
CA ASN A 23 -3.67 -2.19 10.32
C ASN A 23 -3.90 -2.57 11.80
N LEU A 24 -3.70 -1.63 12.74
CA LEU A 24 -4.01 -1.84 14.16
C LEU A 24 -5.51 -2.10 14.38
N LEU A 25 -6.38 -1.33 13.74
CA LEU A 25 -7.84 -1.54 13.84
C LEU A 25 -8.29 -2.85 13.19
N HIS A 26 -7.56 -3.36 12.20
CA HIS A 26 -7.88 -4.62 11.54
C HIS A 26 -7.40 -5.85 12.32
N MET A 27 -6.41 -5.70 13.21
CA MET A 27 -5.84 -6.78 14.01
C MET A 27 -6.87 -7.67 14.73
N PRO A 28 -7.88 -7.12 15.43
CA PRO A 28 -8.86 -7.95 16.15
C PRO A 28 -9.72 -8.83 15.24
N PHE A 29 -9.84 -8.46 13.97
CA PHE A 29 -10.64 -9.15 12.96
C PHE A 29 -9.82 -10.07 12.06
N SER A 30 -8.51 -10.08 12.22
CA SER A 30 -7.59 -10.85 11.38
C SER A 30 -7.42 -12.27 11.90
N HIS A 31 -7.67 -13.25 11.04
CA HIS A 31 -7.40 -14.67 11.31
C HIS A 31 -5.90 -15.04 11.17
N THR A 32 -5.09 -14.13 10.63
CA THR A 32 -3.66 -14.36 10.35
C THR A 32 -2.74 -13.88 11.47
N SER A 33 -3.29 -13.58 12.66
CA SER A 33 -2.54 -13.01 13.78
C SER A 33 -1.78 -11.73 13.35
N PHE A 34 -0.95 -11.17 14.19
CA PHE A 34 -0.23 -9.91 13.95
C PHE A 34 0.65 -9.86 12.68
N VAL A 35 1.07 -11.01 12.17
CA VAL A 35 2.07 -11.10 11.08
C VAL A 35 1.52 -10.63 9.73
N GLY A 36 0.27 -10.98 9.42
CA GLY A 36 -0.38 -10.51 8.19
C GLY A 36 -0.55 -8.99 8.18
N GLU A 37 -0.96 -8.41 9.33
CA GLU A 37 -1.14 -6.97 9.46
C GLU A 37 0.20 -6.21 9.45
N LEU A 38 1.24 -6.79 10.06
CA LEU A 38 2.60 -6.24 9.99
C LEU A 38 3.12 -6.22 8.55
N ALA A 39 2.96 -7.32 7.82
CA ALA A 39 3.33 -7.40 6.41
C ALA A 39 2.55 -6.37 5.56
N ASN A 40 1.24 -6.26 5.75
CA ASN A 40 0.40 -5.26 5.10
C ASN A 40 0.85 -3.82 5.43
N PHE A 41 1.21 -3.54 6.67
CA PHE A 41 1.71 -2.23 7.07
C PHE A 41 3.02 -1.90 6.36
N ILE A 42 4.00 -2.80 6.34
CA ILE A 42 5.31 -2.58 5.71
C ILE A 42 5.13 -2.32 4.21
N VAL A 43 4.35 -3.14 3.52
CA VAL A 43 4.09 -2.98 2.09
C VAL A 43 3.28 -1.70 1.82
N GLY A 44 2.27 -1.40 2.64
CA GLY A 44 1.48 -0.18 2.52
C GLY A 44 2.29 1.09 2.77
N ALA A 45 3.12 1.11 3.81
CA ALA A 45 4.01 2.22 4.12
C ALA A 45 5.06 2.43 3.02
N SER A 46 5.59 1.35 2.43
CA SER A 46 6.55 1.42 1.32
C SER A 46 5.94 1.98 0.03
N MET A 47 4.63 1.96 -0.13
CA MET A 47 3.90 2.67 -1.20
C MET A 47 3.66 4.14 -0.84
N VAL A 48 3.09 4.38 0.35
CA VAL A 48 2.54 5.67 0.75
C VAL A 48 3.63 6.71 1.02
N LEU A 49 4.74 6.30 1.64
CA LEU A 49 5.83 7.18 2.02
C LEU A 49 6.55 7.78 0.80
N PRO A 50 7.07 6.99 -0.18
CA PRO A 50 7.71 7.56 -1.35
C PRO A 50 6.74 8.32 -2.24
N ALA A 51 5.49 7.84 -2.38
CA ALA A 51 4.45 8.56 -3.12
C ALA A 51 4.22 9.96 -2.52
N GLY A 52 4.12 10.08 -1.21
CA GLY A 52 3.96 11.37 -0.54
C GLY A 52 5.18 12.27 -0.66
N LEU A 53 6.40 11.73 -0.57
CA LEU A 53 7.64 12.48 -0.71
C LEU A 53 7.81 13.06 -2.12
N ILE A 54 7.55 12.25 -3.15
CA ILE A 54 7.63 12.68 -4.56
C ILE A 54 6.55 13.74 -4.85
N TYR A 55 5.31 13.48 -4.40
CA TYR A 55 4.21 14.43 -4.59
C TYR A 55 4.46 15.76 -3.88
N ARG A 56 5.11 15.75 -2.72
CA ARG A 56 5.47 16.98 -1.99
C ARG A 56 6.40 17.89 -2.80
N LYS A 57 7.28 17.29 -3.63
CA LYS A 57 8.18 18.05 -4.53
C LYS A 57 7.47 18.56 -5.77
N SER A 58 6.51 17.80 -6.31
CA SER A 58 5.81 18.12 -7.55
C SER A 58 4.29 17.99 -7.36
N LYS A 59 3.65 19.06 -6.88
CA LYS A 59 2.20 19.13 -6.59
C LYS A 59 1.35 19.27 -7.84
N THR A 60 1.68 18.51 -8.90
CA THR A 60 0.94 18.47 -10.15
C THR A 60 0.22 17.13 -10.31
N ARG A 61 -0.73 17.04 -11.25
CA ARG A 61 -1.42 15.77 -11.54
C ARG A 61 -0.44 14.71 -12.08
N HIS A 62 0.49 15.12 -12.95
CA HIS A 62 1.55 14.24 -13.43
C HIS A 62 2.50 13.80 -12.30
N GLY A 63 2.88 14.74 -11.42
CA GLY A 63 3.69 14.43 -10.24
C GLY A 63 3.01 13.42 -9.31
N ALA A 64 1.69 13.51 -9.13
CA ALA A 64 0.93 12.52 -8.36
C ALA A 64 0.92 11.14 -9.03
N LEU A 65 0.77 11.09 -10.36
CA LEU A 65 0.80 9.82 -11.10
C LEU A 65 2.16 9.14 -10.98
N VAL A 66 3.23 9.88 -11.26
CA VAL A 66 4.62 9.39 -11.13
C VAL A 66 4.88 8.93 -9.69
N ALA A 67 4.47 9.71 -8.71
CA ALA A 67 4.60 9.37 -7.30
C ALA A 67 3.93 8.03 -6.95
N CYS A 68 2.71 7.80 -7.45
CA CYS A 68 1.98 6.55 -7.23
C CYS A 68 2.63 5.37 -7.95
N ILE A 69 3.10 5.54 -9.19
CA ILE A 69 3.79 4.47 -9.93
C ILE A 69 5.08 4.08 -9.21
N CYS A 70 5.91 5.06 -8.82
CA CYS A 70 7.13 4.80 -8.05
C CYS A 70 6.82 4.10 -6.72
N GLY A 71 5.78 4.55 -6.02
CA GLY A 71 5.31 3.91 -4.79
C GLY A 71 4.83 2.47 -5.01
N ALA A 72 4.10 2.21 -6.10
CA ALA A 72 3.61 0.88 -6.46
C ALA A 72 4.76 -0.07 -6.81
N VAL A 73 5.75 0.40 -7.58
CA VAL A 73 6.96 -0.39 -7.90
C VAL A 73 7.74 -0.74 -6.63
N LEU A 74 7.95 0.24 -5.75
CA LEU A 74 8.68 -0.01 -4.50
C LEU A 74 7.90 -0.95 -3.57
N ALA A 75 6.59 -0.78 -3.42
CA ALA A 75 5.75 -1.69 -2.64
C ALA A 75 5.78 -3.11 -3.18
N SER A 76 5.77 -3.28 -4.50
CA SER A 76 5.86 -4.60 -5.15
C SER A 76 7.23 -5.24 -4.92
N ALA A 77 8.31 -4.48 -5.01
CA ALA A 77 9.65 -4.95 -4.70
C ALA A 77 9.80 -5.35 -3.22
N VAL A 78 9.26 -4.53 -2.30
CA VAL A 78 9.28 -4.80 -0.85
C VAL A 78 8.35 -5.97 -0.48
N SER A 79 7.29 -6.21 -1.25
CA SER A 79 6.38 -7.33 -0.97
C SER A 79 7.08 -8.68 -1.06
N PHE A 80 8.09 -8.82 -1.93
CA PHE A 80 8.86 -10.07 -2.06
C PHE A 80 9.59 -10.44 -0.76
N PRO A 81 10.52 -9.63 -0.22
CA PRO A 81 11.23 -9.98 1.01
C PRO A 81 10.30 -10.06 2.23
N VAL A 82 9.29 -9.19 2.31
CA VAL A 82 8.32 -9.22 3.42
C VAL A 82 7.56 -10.55 3.45
N ASN A 83 7.08 -11.00 2.30
CA ASN A 83 6.40 -12.30 2.24
C ASN A 83 7.39 -13.44 2.49
N TYR A 84 8.57 -13.42 1.88
CA TYR A 84 9.55 -14.48 1.99
C TYR A 84 10.07 -14.68 3.43
N PHE A 85 10.40 -13.60 4.14
CA PHE A 85 11.01 -13.66 5.47
C PHE A 85 10.02 -13.57 6.63
N ILE A 86 8.87 -12.97 6.44
CA ILE A 86 7.91 -12.70 7.52
C ILE A 86 6.66 -13.58 7.35
N THR A 87 5.98 -13.48 6.21
CA THR A 87 4.65 -14.09 6.04
C THR A 87 4.73 -15.60 5.93
N TYR A 88 5.59 -16.12 5.06
CA TYR A 88 5.64 -17.56 4.80
C TYR A 88 6.29 -18.39 5.91
N PRO A 89 7.37 -17.96 6.57
CA PRO A 89 7.88 -18.68 7.75
C PRO A 89 6.84 -18.79 8.87
N PHE A 90 6.00 -17.75 9.01
CA PHE A 90 4.92 -17.80 9.98
C PHE A 90 3.82 -18.79 9.56
N TYR A 91 3.40 -18.76 8.30
CA TYR A 91 2.38 -19.70 7.81
C TYR A 91 2.85 -21.15 7.81
N SER A 92 4.14 -21.42 7.61
CA SER A 92 4.68 -22.78 7.68
C SER A 92 4.56 -23.42 9.09
N GLY A 93 4.37 -22.61 10.13
CA GLY A 93 4.08 -23.08 11.48
C GLY A 93 2.64 -23.59 11.67
N PHE A 94 1.70 -23.19 10.80
CA PHE A 94 0.29 -23.60 10.88
C PHE A 94 -0.14 -24.54 9.75
N MET A 95 0.56 -24.50 8.62
CA MET A 95 0.19 -25.27 7.43
C MET A 95 1.46 -25.77 6.72
N PRO A 96 1.52 -27.05 6.29
CA PRO A 96 2.66 -27.57 5.54
C PRO A 96 2.94 -26.73 4.30
N MET A 97 4.23 -26.42 4.08
CA MET A 97 4.66 -25.62 2.92
C MET A 97 4.25 -26.25 1.58
N GLU A 98 4.18 -27.57 1.53
CA GLU A 98 3.72 -28.32 0.36
C GLU A 98 2.27 -28.00 -0.01
N THR A 99 1.40 -27.83 0.99
CA THR A 99 -0.02 -27.44 0.78
C THR A 99 -0.10 -26.04 0.20
N ILE A 100 0.70 -25.09 0.72
CA ILE A 100 0.76 -23.71 0.22
C ILE A 100 1.25 -23.69 -1.23
N LEU A 101 2.35 -24.40 -1.52
CA LEU A 101 2.89 -24.50 -2.88
C LEU A 101 1.93 -25.22 -3.83
N GLY A 102 1.20 -26.22 -3.34
CA GLY A 102 0.16 -26.93 -4.09
C GLY A 102 -0.95 -25.99 -4.58
N LEU A 103 -1.39 -25.06 -3.74
CA LEU A 103 -2.38 -24.05 -4.12
C LEU A 103 -1.85 -23.11 -5.21
N TYR A 104 -0.58 -22.70 -5.13
CA TYR A 104 0.03 -21.87 -6.16
C TYR A 104 0.24 -22.61 -7.47
N SER A 105 0.69 -23.87 -7.43
CA SER A 105 0.91 -24.69 -8.62
C SER A 105 -0.39 -25.07 -9.32
N ALA A 106 -1.50 -25.14 -8.59
CA ALA A 106 -2.82 -25.37 -9.17
C ALA A 106 -3.30 -24.19 -10.03
N ILE A 107 -2.84 -22.96 -9.70
CA ILE A 107 -3.18 -21.75 -10.47
C ILE A 107 -2.15 -21.54 -11.60
N ILE A 108 -0.88 -21.68 -11.29
CA ILE A 108 0.24 -21.49 -12.22
C ILE A 108 1.24 -22.65 -12.04
N PRO A 109 1.29 -23.62 -12.97
CA PRO A 109 2.20 -24.77 -12.87
C PRO A 109 3.70 -24.40 -12.76
N ALA A 110 4.08 -23.20 -13.21
CA ALA A 110 5.44 -22.70 -13.08
C ALA A 110 5.81 -22.25 -11.63
N ALA A 111 4.82 -22.11 -10.73
CA ALA A 111 5.00 -21.68 -9.35
C ALA A 111 5.31 -22.85 -8.39
N ASN A 112 6.21 -23.73 -8.77
CA ASN A 112 6.58 -24.95 -8.03
C ASN A 112 7.59 -24.72 -6.89
N THR A 113 8.10 -23.51 -6.73
CA THR A 113 8.98 -23.11 -5.62
C THR A 113 8.46 -21.81 -5.02
N LEU A 114 8.71 -21.62 -3.71
CA LEU A 114 8.27 -20.41 -2.99
C LEU A 114 8.73 -19.12 -3.68
N VAL A 115 10.00 -19.06 -4.10
CA VAL A 115 10.56 -17.90 -4.79
C VAL A 115 9.82 -17.62 -6.11
N ARG A 116 9.54 -18.64 -6.91
CA ARG A 116 8.80 -18.50 -8.17
C ARG A 116 7.35 -18.10 -7.92
N ALA A 117 6.69 -18.70 -6.94
CA ALA A 117 5.34 -18.32 -6.54
C ALA A 117 5.26 -16.85 -6.15
N LEU A 118 6.22 -16.36 -5.36
CA LEU A 118 6.27 -14.95 -4.96
C LEU A 118 6.54 -14.02 -6.15
N LEU A 119 7.50 -14.35 -7.02
CA LEU A 119 7.86 -13.50 -8.16
C LEU A 119 6.77 -13.47 -9.23
N ILE A 120 6.16 -14.60 -9.54
CA ILE A 120 5.21 -14.73 -10.66
C ILE A 120 3.79 -14.32 -10.24
N VAL A 121 3.41 -14.56 -8.98
CA VAL A 121 2.04 -14.31 -8.51
C VAL A 121 1.98 -13.09 -7.59
N ASN A 122 2.75 -13.08 -6.51
CA ASN A 122 2.60 -12.11 -5.42
C ASN A 122 3.08 -10.70 -5.82
N VAL A 123 4.23 -10.58 -6.48
CA VAL A 123 4.76 -9.28 -6.90
C VAL A 123 3.85 -8.60 -7.93
N PRO A 124 3.44 -9.22 -9.05
CA PRO A 124 2.51 -8.60 -9.99
C PRO A 124 1.13 -8.37 -9.39
N PHE A 125 0.63 -9.25 -8.53
CA PHE A 125 -0.62 -9.03 -7.81
C PHE A 125 -0.56 -7.78 -6.93
N THR A 126 0.53 -7.60 -6.18
CA THR A 126 0.74 -6.41 -5.34
C THR A 126 0.80 -5.14 -6.20
N PHE A 127 1.48 -5.20 -7.34
CA PHE A 127 1.55 -4.08 -8.29
C PHE A 127 0.17 -3.69 -8.82
N ILE A 128 -0.62 -4.67 -9.29
CA ILE A 128 -1.99 -4.45 -9.79
C ILE A 128 -2.88 -3.88 -8.67
N LYS A 129 -2.82 -4.42 -7.46
CA LYS A 129 -3.54 -3.92 -6.28
C LYS A 129 -3.20 -2.44 -6.01
N CYS A 130 -1.92 -2.08 -6.05
CA CYS A 130 -1.45 -0.71 -5.86
C CYS A 130 -1.93 0.21 -6.99
N MET A 131 -1.93 -0.25 -8.24
CA MET A 131 -2.42 0.52 -9.39
C MET A 131 -3.93 0.75 -9.32
N CYS A 132 -4.72 -0.27 -8.96
CA CYS A 132 -6.16 -0.12 -8.70
C CYS A 132 -6.41 0.92 -7.60
N CYS A 133 -5.66 0.85 -6.49
CA CYS A 133 -5.73 1.82 -5.41
C CYS A 133 -5.39 3.24 -5.89
N THR A 134 -4.41 3.38 -6.77
CA THR A 134 -4.02 4.64 -7.41
C THR A 134 -5.16 5.21 -8.24
N VAL A 135 -5.75 4.42 -9.13
CA VAL A 135 -6.87 4.86 -9.99
C VAL A 135 -8.03 5.37 -9.14
N ILE A 136 -8.44 4.60 -8.14
CA ILE A 136 -9.53 4.99 -7.22
C ILE A 136 -9.16 6.28 -6.47
N THR A 137 -7.91 6.40 -6.00
CA THR A 137 -7.42 7.61 -5.33
C THR A 137 -7.55 8.84 -6.23
N PHE A 138 -7.19 8.75 -7.52
CA PHE A 138 -7.33 9.86 -8.46
C PHE A 138 -8.79 10.25 -8.69
N VAL A 139 -9.69 9.29 -8.83
CA VAL A 139 -11.13 9.53 -9.00
C VAL A 139 -11.70 10.24 -7.77
N VAL A 140 -11.40 9.74 -6.58
CA VAL A 140 -11.86 10.31 -5.30
C VAL A 140 -11.22 11.68 -5.06
N TYR A 141 -9.90 11.82 -5.28
CA TYR A 141 -9.20 13.08 -5.10
C TYR A 141 -9.72 14.19 -6.03
N LYS A 142 -10.09 13.86 -7.26
CA LYS A 142 -10.70 14.83 -8.19
C LYS A 142 -12.00 15.42 -7.63
N ARG A 143 -12.78 14.61 -6.92
CA ARG A 143 -14.03 15.07 -6.27
C ARG A 143 -13.78 15.80 -4.95
N LEU A 144 -12.75 15.40 -4.19
CA LEU A 144 -12.42 16.00 -2.89
C LEU A 144 -11.56 17.26 -3.00
N SER A 145 -10.81 17.42 -4.09
CA SER A 145 -9.89 18.56 -4.31
C SER A 145 -10.53 19.95 -4.13
N PRO A 146 -11.75 20.22 -4.61
CA PRO A 146 -12.38 21.52 -4.38
C PRO A 146 -12.73 21.76 -2.90
N ILE A 147 -13.12 20.71 -2.17
CA ILE A 147 -13.45 20.78 -0.73
C ILE A 147 -12.17 21.06 0.08
N LEU A 148 -11.09 20.35 -0.20
CA LEU A 148 -9.79 20.52 0.48
C LEU A 148 -9.16 21.90 0.24
N LYS A 149 -9.32 22.44 -0.99
CA LYS A 149 -8.84 23.79 -1.33
C LYS A 149 -9.74 24.90 -0.75
N GLY A 150 -11.03 24.65 -0.58
CA GLY A 150 -11.99 25.59 0.03
C GLY A 150 -11.69 25.85 1.51
N THR A 151 -11.35 24.80 2.26
CA THR A 151 -11.02 24.90 3.69
C THR A 151 -9.73 25.69 3.95
N GLY A 152 -8.74 25.60 3.06
CA GLY A 152 -7.48 26.36 3.17
C GLY A 152 -7.64 27.86 2.92
N LYS A 153 -8.62 28.28 2.12
CA LYS A 153 -8.90 29.71 1.85
C LYS A 153 -9.56 30.42 3.04
N ASN A 154 -10.40 29.72 3.78
CA ASN A 154 -11.06 30.27 4.97
C ASN A 154 -10.10 30.41 6.16
N ARG A 155 -9.10 29.53 6.28
CA ARG A 155 -8.10 29.61 7.35
C ARG A 155 -7.17 30.81 7.20
N LYS A 156 -6.74 31.14 5.96
CA LYS A 156 -5.94 32.35 5.68
C LYS A 156 -6.71 33.65 5.85
N LYS A 157 -8.05 33.62 5.72
CA LYS A 157 -8.89 34.80 5.94
C LYS A 157 -9.16 35.09 7.43
N ALA A 158 -9.04 34.08 8.28
CA ALA A 158 -9.17 34.20 9.73
C ALA A 158 -7.87 34.65 10.42
N GLU A 159 -6.70 34.35 9.85
CA GLU A 159 -5.40 34.77 10.36
C GLU A 159 -5.05 36.24 10.01
N ASN A 160 -5.74 36.84 9.03
CA ASN A 160 -5.52 38.23 8.59
C ASN A 160 -6.62 39.19 9.09
N LYS A 161 -7.37 38.84 10.14
CA LYS A 161 -8.29 39.70 10.88
C LYS A 161 -7.88 39.82 12.35
#